data_0e8bea983e54354e1b8ef74ce451f1e0
#
_entry.id   0e8bea983e54354e1b8ef74ce451f1e0
#
_cell.length_a   1.000
_cell.length_b   1.000
_cell.length_c   1.000
_cell.angle_alpha   90.00
_cell.angle_beta   90.00
_cell.angle_gamma   90.00
#
_symmetry.space_group_name_H-M   'P 1'
#
loop_
_entity.id
_entity.type
_entity.pdbx_description
1 polymer ?
#
loop_
_entity_poly.entity_id
_entity_poly.type
_entity_poly.pdbx_seq_one_letter_code
_entity_poly.pdbx_strand_id
1 'polypeptide(L)'
;MSMIDVVASALRVGQALRRGRLPRPLGAAAGLLLDRALGEPPDAVHPVAVFGRLMTGVERNRYAERRGAGVAHAAVGTGIGLGAGMALGSTTLAVGLAVAGRGLAHAAEQIGAALQAGDLDLARSLLPSLVGRDPAGLDAAELARAVVESVAENTVDAVVAPALWGALAGAPGALG
;
A
#
# COMPACT_ATOMS: atom_id res chain seq x y z
N MET A 1 29.30 -13.87 5.20
CA MET A 1 28.94 -12.97 6.31
C MET A 1 29.78 -13.37 7.50
N SER A 2 30.70 -12.52 7.95
CA SER A 2 31.63 -12.84 9.02
C SER A 2 30.93 -12.79 10.39
N MET A 3 31.45 -13.53 11.38
CA MET A 3 30.93 -13.51 12.76
C MET A 3 30.94 -12.08 13.34
N ILE A 4 31.88 -11.24 12.91
CA ILE A 4 31.99 -9.83 13.28
C ILE A 4 30.79 -9.03 12.76
N ASP A 5 30.31 -9.32 11.53
CA ASP A 5 29.15 -8.65 10.92
C ASP A 5 27.85 -9.01 11.64
N VAL A 6 27.73 -10.25 12.09
CA VAL A 6 26.57 -10.72 12.87
C VAL A 6 26.51 -10.05 14.24
N VAL A 7 27.65 -10.00 14.94
CA VAL A 7 27.75 -9.35 16.27
C VAL A 7 27.50 -7.83 16.14
N ALA A 8 28.09 -7.17 15.15
CA ALA A 8 27.86 -5.74 14.90
C ALA A 8 26.41 -5.43 14.57
N SER A 9 25.73 -6.31 13.80
CA SER A 9 24.29 -6.18 13.52
C SER A 9 23.43 -6.36 14.77
N ALA A 10 23.71 -7.37 15.59
CA ALA A 10 23.00 -7.60 16.84
C ALA A 10 23.15 -6.42 17.84
N LEU A 11 24.36 -5.84 17.93
CA LEU A 11 24.60 -4.65 18.76
C LEU A 11 23.84 -3.43 18.27
N ARG A 12 23.77 -3.20 16.93
CA ARG A 12 22.97 -2.11 16.33
C ARG A 12 21.48 -2.27 16.61
N VAL A 13 20.95 -3.49 16.49
CA VAL A 13 19.55 -3.79 16.83
C VAL A 13 19.29 -3.52 18.33
N GLY A 14 20.17 -4.00 19.21
CA GLY A 14 20.06 -3.75 20.64
C GLY A 14 20.09 -2.26 21.02
N GLN A 15 20.94 -1.46 20.36
CA GLN A 15 21.00 -0.01 20.59
C GLN A 15 19.75 0.71 20.05
N ALA A 16 19.22 0.30 18.91
CA ALA A 16 18.00 0.85 18.31
C ALA A 16 16.77 0.54 19.18
N LEU A 17 16.66 -0.68 19.70
CA LEU A 17 15.61 -1.06 20.64
C LEU A 17 15.67 -0.25 21.95
N ARG A 18 16.87 0.03 22.48
CA ARG A 18 17.05 0.90 23.65
C ARG A 18 16.64 2.35 23.41
N ARG A 19 16.68 2.82 22.13
CA ARG A 19 16.24 4.17 21.73
C ARG A 19 14.77 4.22 21.29
N GLY A 20 14.02 3.10 21.42
CA GLY A 20 12.62 3.01 21.00
C GLY A 20 12.42 3.06 19.47
N ARG A 21 13.49 2.89 18.67
CA ARG A 21 13.42 2.89 17.20
C ARG A 21 13.95 1.58 16.64
N LEU A 22 13.09 0.84 15.98
CA LEU A 22 13.49 -0.35 15.24
C LEU A 22 14.40 0.04 14.05
N PRO A 23 15.40 -0.80 13.68
CA PRO A 23 16.06 -0.71 12.38
C PRO A 23 15.01 -0.73 11.26
N ARG A 24 15.23 0.05 10.20
CA ARG A 24 14.26 0.21 9.09
C ARG A 24 13.67 -1.11 8.58
N PRO A 25 14.45 -2.16 8.27
CA PRO A 25 13.88 -3.44 7.81
C PRO A 25 12.98 -4.11 8.85
N LEU A 26 13.36 -4.06 10.14
CA LEU A 26 12.52 -4.58 11.21
C LEU A 26 11.29 -3.71 11.45
N GLY A 27 11.41 -2.39 11.26
CA GLY A 27 10.30 -1.47 11.27
C GLY A 27 9.31 -1.76 10.14
N ALA A 28 9.79 -2.02 8.93
CA ALA A 28 8.95 -2.40 7.81
C ALA A 28 8.24 -3.74 8.04
N ALA A 29 8.94 -4.75 8.53
CA ALA A 29 8.34 -6.03 8.90
C ALA A 29 7.28 -5.87 10.00
N ALA A 30 7.53 -5.05 11.01
CA ALA A 30 6.56 -4.75 12.05
C ALA A 30 5.34 -4.00 11.50
N GLY A 31 5.51 -3.12 10.50
CA GLY A 31 4.41 -2.44 9.80
C GLY A 31 3.51 -3.41 9.04
N LEU A 32 4.09 -4.39 8.34
CA LEU A 32 3.33 -5.48 7.68
C LEU A 32 2.52 -6.30 8.69
N LEU A 33 3.10 -6.62 9.84
CA LEU A 33 2.39 -7.32 10.92
C LEU A 33 1.27 -6.47 11.52
N LEU A 34 1.46 -5.15 11.57
CA LEU A 34 0.46 -4.20 12.06
C LEU A 34 -0.77 -4.18 11.16
N ASP A 35 -0.59 -4.07 9.82
CA ASP A 35 -1.67 -4.17 8.84
C ASP A 35 -2.43 -5.50 9.00
N ARG A 36 -1.70 -6.61 9.08
CA ARG A 36 -2.33 -7.92 9.22
C ARG A 36 -3.13 -8.07 10.52
N ALA A 37 -2.69 -7.47 11.61
CA ALA A 37 -3.32 -7.59 12.92
C ALA A 37 -4.52 -6.65 13.09
N LEU A 38 -4.38 -5.39 12.70
CA LEU A 38 -5.36 -4.34 12.94
C LEU A 38 -6.28 -4.13 11.72
N GLY A 39 -5.77 -4.38 10.50
CA GLY A 39 -6.44 -4.02 9.25
C GLY A 39 -6.39 -2.51 9.01
N GLU A 40 -7.11 -2.09 7.99
CA GLU A 40 -7.12 -0.72 7.52
C GLU A 40 -8.11 0.15 8.33
N PRO A 41 -7.78 1.44 8.54
CA PRO A 41 -8.73 2.41 9.07
C PRO A 41 -9.92 2.59 8.10
N PRO A 42 -11.08 3.08 8.59
CA PRO A 42 -12.20 3.42 7.71
C PRO A 42 -11.79 4.44 6.64
N ASP A 43 -12.35 4.34 5.42
CA ASP A 43 -12.04 5.18 4.24
C ASP A 43 -12.05 6.69 4.51
N ALA A 44 -12.93 7.14 5.40
CA ALA A 44 -13.04 8.57 5.74
C ALA A 44 -11.72 9.14 6.30
N VAL A 45 -10.98 8.33 7.05
CA VAL A 45 -9.72 8.71 7.73
C VAL A 45 -8.51 7.93 7.21
N HIS A 46 -8.71 7.04 6.24
CA HIS A 46 -7.62 6.25 5.66
C HIS A 46 -6.59 7.17 4.98
N PRO A 47 -5.29 7.10 5.35
CA PRO A 47 -4.28 8.03 4.83
C PRO A 47 -4.18 8.04 3.31
N VAL A 48 -4.26 6.87 2.66
CA VAL A 48 -4.23 6.75 1.20
C VAL A 48 -5.46 7.39 0.58
N ALA A 49 -6.66 7.18 1.15
CA ALA A 49 -7.88 7.82 0.66
C ALA A 49 -7.86 9.36 0.85
N VAL A 50 -7.31 9.84 1.97
CA VAL A 50 -7.09 11.29 2.19
C VAL A 50 -6.12 11.85 1.16
N PHE A 51 -4.99 11.16 0.93
CA PHE A 51 -4.01 11.52 -0.08
C PHE A 51 -4.64 11.55 -1.48
N GLY A 52 -5.41 10.54 -1.87
CA GLY A 52 -6.11 10.49 -3.16
C GLY A 52 -7.06 11.69 -3.35
N ARG A 53 -7.83 12.05 -2.33
CA ARG A 53 -8.69 13.25 -2.37
C ARG A 53 -7.90 14.55 -2.54
N LEU A 54 -6.76 14.68 -1.86
CA LEU A 54 -5.87 15.83 -2.03
C LEU A 54 -5.32 15.91 -3.46
N MET A 55 -4.84 14.78 -4.00
CA MET A 55 -4.27 14.73 -5.34
C MET A 55 -5.33 14.97 -6.42
N THR A 56 -6.56 14.49 -6.25
CA THR A 56 -7.70 14.85 -7.12
C THR A 56 -7.95 16.38 -7.12
N GLY A 57 -7.80 17.02 -5.97
CA GLY A 57 -7.90 18.48 -5.89
C GLY A 57 -6.79 19.20 -6.66
N VAL A 58 -5.55 18.68 -6.58
CA VAL A 58 -4.41 19.22 -7.36
C VAL A 58 -4.64 19.03 -8.86
N GLU A 59 -5.11 17.83 -9.27
CA GLU A 59 -5.42 17.51 -10.65
C GLU A 59 -6.45 18.47 -11.23
N ARG A 60 -7.62 18.59 -10.60
CA ARG A 60 -8.69 19.48 -11.07
C ARG A 60 -8.25 20.91 -11.34
N ASN A 61 -7.29 21.42 -10.56
CA ASN A 61 -6.82 22.80 -10.67
C ASN A 61 -5.63 22.97 -11.63
N ARG A 62 -4.91 21.89 -11.97
CA ARG A 62 -3.63 21.96 -12.70
C ARG A 62 -3.56 20.99 -13.88
N TYR A 63 -4.66 20.32 -14.21
CA TYR A 63 -4.68 19.39 -15.34
C TYR A 63 -4.35 20.11 -16.66
N ALA A 64 -3.43 19.53 -17.41
CA ALA A 64 -3.14 19.92 -18.78
C ALA A 64 -2.58 18.70 -19.53
N GLU A 65 -3.02 18.51 -20.78
CA GLU A 65 -2.57 17.41 -21.64
C GLU A 65 -1.13 17.61 -22.13
N ARG A 66 -0.19 17.66 -21.17
CA ARG A 66 1.25 17.82 -21.43
C ARG A 66 2.07 17.08 -20.40
N ARG A 67 3.19 16.49 -20.83
CA ARG A 67 4.10 15.73 -19.97
C ARG A 67 4.54 16.51 -18.72
N GLY A 68 4.83 17.82 -18.87
CA GLY A 68 5.26 18.65 -17.74
C GLY A 68 4.22 18.77 -16.63
N ALA A 69 2.91 18.76 -16.97
CA ALA A 69 1.86 18.75 -15.97
C ALA A 69 1.81 17.43 -15.19
N GLY A 70 1.98 16.29 -15.88
CA GLY A 70 2.08 14.98 -15.24
C GLY A 70 3.30 14.86 -14.30
N VAL A 71 4.46 15.33 -14.76
CA VAL A 71 5.68 15.37 -13.92
C VAL A 71 5.48 16.24 -12.67
N ALA A 72 4.87 17.42 -12.82
CA ALA A 72 4.58 18.31 -11.69
C ALA A 72 3.58 17.67 -10.71
N HIS A 73 2.55 16.99 -11.21
CA HIS A 73 1.57 16.26 -10.39
C HIS A 73 2.25 15.15 -9.58
N ALA A 74 3.05 14.30 -10.24
CA ALA A 74 3.81 13.25 -9.59
C ALA A 74 4.78 13.80 -8.53
N ALA A 75 5.51 14.88 -8.85
CA ALA A 75 6.43 15.52 -7.92
C ALA A 75 5.73 16.09 -6.67
N VAL A 76 4.53 16.65 -6.83
CA VAL A 76 3.70 17.12 -5.70
C VAL A 76 3.29 15.94 -4.82
N GLY A 77 2.79 14.85 -5.41
CA GLY A 77 2.39 13.66 -4.66
C GLY A 77 3.56 13.04 -3.89
N THR A 78 4.69 12.79 -4.57
CA THR A 78 5.91 12.30 -3.92
C THR A 78 6.40 13.24 -2.82
N GLY A 79 6.37 14.56 -3.05
CA GLY A 79 6.77 15.56 -2.04
C GLY A 79 5.89 15.53 -0.80
N ILE A 80 4.57 15.38 -0.95
CA ILE A 80 3.63 15.23 0.16
C ILE A 80 3.92 13.94 0.95
N GLY A 81 4.09 12.81 0.26
CA GLY A 81 4.38 11.53 0.88
C GLY A 81 5.71 11.55 1.66
N LEU A 82 6.79 12.06 1.05
CA LEU A 82 8.09 12.23 1.70
C LEU A 82 7.98 13.12 2.94
N GLY A 83 7.28 14.26 2.84
CA GLY A 83 7.06 15.18 3.95
C GLY A 83 6.28 14.56 5.10
N ALA A 84 5.20 13.83 4.79
CA ALA A 84 4.41 13.09 5.75
C ALA A 84 5.24 12.00 6.47
N GLY A 85 6.06 11.25 5.71
CA GLY A 85 6.97 10.25 6.27
C GLY A 85 8.03 10.85 7.18
N MET A 86 8.61 12.01 6.82
CA MET A 86 9.56 12.73 7.69
C MET A 86 8.88 13.19 8.97
N ALA A 87 7.67 13.74 8.89
CA ALA A 87 6.91 14.20 10.05
C ALA A 87 6.52 13.04 10.98
N LEU A 88 6.11 11.90 10.41
CA LEU A 88 5.75 10.70 11.17
C LEU A 88 6.96 10.06 11.87
N GLY A 89 8.12 10.04 11.24
CA GLY A 89 9.39 9.61 11.81
C GLY A 89 9.49 8.13 12.24
N SER A 90 8.46 7.33 11.99
CA SER A 90 8.39 5.91 12.35
C SER A 90 8.15 5.05 11.10
N THR A 91 9.12 4.19 10.76
CA THR A 91 9.00 3.25 9.63
C THR A 91 7.84 2.27 9.85
N THR A 92 7.66 1.77 11.08
CA THR A 92 6.58 0.85 11.41
C THR A 92 5.20 1.46 11.13
N LEU A 93 4.97 2.67 11.62
CA LEU A 93 3.70 3.36 11.39
C LEU A 93 3.51 3.72 9.92
N ALA A 94 4.56 4.19 9.25
CA ALA A 94 4.49 4.57 7.85
C ALA A 94 4.13 3.37 6.96
N VAL A 95 4.82 2.24 7.13
CA VAL A 95 4.52 1.00 6.39
C VAL A 95 3.13 0.47 6.75
N GLY A 96 2.77 0.42 8.05
CA GLY A 96 1.45 -0.06 8.48
C GLY A 96 0.28 0.80 8.00
N LEU A 97 0.51 2.10 7.71
CA LEU A 97 -0.49 3.00 7.14
C LEU A 97 -0.54 2.98 5.60
N ALA A 98 0.56 2.61 4.95
CA ALA A 98 0.66 2.57 3.48
C ALA A 98 0.26 1.21 2.91
N VAL A 99 0.45 0.14 3.68
CA VAL A 99 0.13 -1.23 3.24
C VAL A 99 -1.36 -1.49 3.37
N ALA A 100 -1.93 -2.14 2.36
CA ALA A 100 -3.33 -2.52 2.28
C ALA A 100 -3.50 -4.03 1.98
N GLY A 101 -2.63 -4.86 2.54
CA GLY A 101 -2.59 -6.30 2.24
C GLY A 101 -3.80 -7.05 2.76
N ARG A 102 -4.30 -6.68 3.93
CA ARG A 102 -5.48 -7.31 4.52
C ARG A 102 -6.76 -6.98 3.76
N GLY A 103 -6.95 -5.71 3.39
CA GLY A 103 -8.10 -5.27 2.60
C GLY A 103 -8.11 -5.88 1.21
N LEU A 104 -6.95 -5.93 0.55
CA LEU A 104 -6.79 -6.59 -0.75
C LEU A 104 -7.18 -8.08 -0.69
N ALA A 105 -6.69 -8.81 0.31
CA ALA A 105 -7.05 -10.22 0.51
C ALA A 105 -8.55 -10.38 0.76
N HIS A 106 -9.14 -9.55 1.62
CA HIS A 106 -10.57 -9.60 1.94
C HIS A 106 -11.45 -9.34 0.71
N ALA A 107 -11.12 -8.34 -0.10
CA ALA A 107 -11.84 -8.05 -1.33
C ALA A 107 -11.79 -9.23 -2.32
N ALA A 108 -10.61 -9.83 -2.49
CA ALA A 108 -10.43 -11.00 -3.34
C ALA A 108 -11.22 -12.23 -2.83
N GLU A 109 -11.20 -12.46 -1.51
CA GLU A 109 -11.95 -13.56 -0.86
C GLU A 109 -13.46 -13.41 -1.06
N GLN A 110 -14.00 -12.20 -0.93
CA GLN A 110 -15.43 -11.94 -1.13
C GLN A 110 -15.86 -12.24 -2.57
N ILE A 111 -15.08 -11.80 -3.56
CA ILE A 111 -15.39 -12.08 -4.97
C ILE A 111 -15.22 -13.58 -5.25
N GLY A 112 -14.17 -14.21 -4.73
CA GLY A 112 -13.94 -15.65 -4.84
C GLY A 112 -15.08 -16.49 -4.26
N ALA A 113 -15.63 -16.09 -3.12
CA ALA A 113 -16.77 -16.75 -2.50
C ALA A 113 -18.05 -16.62 -3.36
N ALA A 114 -18.30 -15.44 -3.93
CA ALA A 114 -19.42 -15.24 -4.85
C ALA A 114 -19.30 -16.11 -6.11
N LEU A 115 -18.09 -16.19 -6.70
CA LEU A 115 -17.82 -17.05 -7.85
C LEU A 115 -18.02 -18.54 -7.53
N GLN A 116 -17.58 -19.01 -6.36
CA GLN A 116 -17.76 -20.40 -5.92
C GLN A 116 -19.22 -20.74 -5.68
N ALA A 117 -20.02 -19.76 -5.23
CA ALA A 117 -21.46 -19.91 -5.06
C ALA A 117 -22.24 -19.83 -6.38
N GLY A 118 -21.59 -19.50 -7.50
CA GLY A 118 -22.23 -19.28 -8.80
C GLY A 118 -22.98 -17.94 -8.90
N ASP A 119 -22.82 -17.05 -7.92
CA ASP A 119 -23.46 -15.73 -7.90
C ASP A 119 -22.62 -14.72 -8.69
N LEU A 120 -22.80 -14.75 -10.01
CA LEU A 120 -22.08 -13.86 -10.92
C LEU A 120 -22.49 -12.40 -10.77
N ASP A 121 -23.71 -12.12 -10.37
CA ASP A 121 -24.18 -10.75 -10.22
C ASP A 121 -23.54 -10.10 -8.99
N LEU A 122 -23.46 -10.84 -7.87
CA LEU A 122 -22.69 -10.40 -6.71
C LEU A 122 -21.20 -10.23 -7.04
N ALA A 123 -20.58 -11.19 -7.73
CA ALA A 123 -19.19 -11.10 -8.12
C ALA A 123 -18.91 -9.86 -8.99
N ARG A 124 -19.79 -9.57 -9.97
CA ARG A 124 -19.70 -8.35 -10.79
C ARG A 124 -19.85 -7.08 -9.95
N SER A 125 -20.77 -7.06 -9.00
CA SER A 125 -20.99 -5.88 -8.14
C SER A 125 -19.80 -5.56 -7.22
N LEU A 126 -19.03 -6.58 -6.81
CA LEU A 126 -17.85 -6.46 -5.96
C LEU A 126 -16.58 -6.13 -6.74
N LEU A 127 -16.47 -6.52 -8.01
CA LEU A 127 -15.25 -6.38 -8.82
C LEU A 127 -14.71 -4.94 -8.89
N PRO A 128 -15.53 -3.87 -8.98
CA PRO A 128 -15.04 -2.49 -9.00
C PRO A 128 -14.23 -2.06 -7.77
N SER A 129 -14.29 -2.81 -6.66
CA SER A 129 -13.43 -2.57 -5.50
C SER A 129 -11.95 -2.92 -5.75
N LEU A 130 -11.68 -3.75 -6.76
CA LEU A 130 -10.32 -4.17 -7.14
C LEU A 130 -9.85 -3.61 -8.48
N VAL A 131 -10.75 -3.47 -9.44
CA VAL A 131 -10.40 -3.09 -10.82
C VAL A 131 -11.25 -1.94 -11.32
N GLY A 132 -10.63 -0.98 -12.01
CA GLY A 132 -11.33 0.11 -12.70
C GLY A 132 -11.98 -0.30 -14.03
N ARG A 133 -12.29 -1.59 -14.23
CA ARG A 133 -12.90 -2.14 -15.45
C ARG A 133 -14.41 -2.30 -15.28
N ASP A 134 -15.16 -2.07 -16.35
CA ASP A 134 -16.59 -2.40 -16.38
C ASP A 134 -16.78 -3.93 -16.26
N PRO A 135 -17.45 -4.44 -15.21
CA PRO A 135 -17.70 -5.85 -15.03
C PRO A 135 -18.88 -6.39 -15.87
N ALA A 136 -19.63 -5.51 -16.55
CA ALA A 136 -20.81 -5.91 -17.31
C ALA A 136 -20.44 -6.90 -18.42
N GLY A 137 -21.11 -8.05 -18.41
CA GLY A 137 -20.93 -9.08 -19.44
C GLY A 137 -19.74 -10.02 -19.21
N LEU A 138 -18.93 -9.85 -18.19
CA LEU A 138 -17.85 -10.79 -17.89
C LEU A 138 -18.43 -12.14 -17.38
N ASP A 139 -17.92 -13.24 -17.92
CA ASP A 139 -18.23 -14.58 -17.42
C ASP A 139 -17.41 -14.94 -16.16
N ALA A 140 -17.66 -16.11 -15.58
CA ALA A 140 -16.98 -16.54 -14.35
C ALA A 140 -15.46 -16.65 -14.51
N ALA A 141 -14.97 -17.10 -15.68
CA ALA A 141 -13.55 -17.24 -15.93
C ALA A 141 -12.87 -15.88 -16.13
N GLU A 142 -13.54 -14.95 -16.79
CA GLU A 142 -13.09 -13.57 -16.98
C GLU A 142 -13.06 -12.79 -15.68
N LEU A 143 -14.08 -12.95 -14.82
CA LEU A 143 -14.12 -12.37 -13.47
C LEU A 143 -12.95 -12.92 -12.63
N ALA A 144 -12.75 -14.25 -12.60
CA ALA A 144 -11.66 -14.87 -11.86
C ALA A 144 -10.29 -14.35 -12.34
N ARG A 145 -10.10 -14.26 -13.66
CA ARG A 145 -8.86 -13.70 -14.24
C ARG A 145 -8.66 -12.26 -13.81
N ALA A 146 -9.68 -11.41 -13.90
CA ALA A 146 -9.60 -10.00 -13.51
C ALA A 146 -9.20 -9.84 -12.02
N VAL A 147 -9.74 -10.70 -11.13
CA VAL A 147 -9.35 -10.71 -9.72
C VAL A 147 -7.88 -11.09 -9.56
N VAL A 148 -7.41 -12.17 -10.18
CA VAL A 148 -6.02 -12.64 -10.07
C VAL A 148 -5.04 -11.59 -10.59
N GLU A 149 -5.32 -11.01 -11.77
CA GLU A 149 -4.50 -9.95 -12.36
C GLU A 149 -4.42 -8.73 -11.44
N SER A 150 -5.56 -8.27 -10.92
CA SER A 150 -5.61 -7.13 -10.01
C SER A 150 -4.92 -7.38 -8.68
N VAL A 151 -5.12 -8.54 -8.08
CA VAL A 151 -4.43 -8.91 -6.83
C VAL A 151 -2.91 -8.97 -7.04
N ALA A 152 -2.44 -9.51 -8.16
CA ALA A 152 -1.02 -9.57 -8.47
C ALA A 152 -0.42 -8.15 -8.61
N GLU A 153 -1.08 -7.26 -9.35
CA GLU A 153 -0.66 -5.87 -9.54
C GLU A 153 -0.69 -5.10 -8.20
N ASN A 154 -1.83 -5.11 -7.52
CA ASN A 154 -2.00 -4.37 -6.27
C ASN A 154 -1.12 -4.90 -5.13
N THR A 155 -0.73 -6.18 -5.15
CA THR A 155 0.25 -6.71 -4.18
C THR A 155 1.60 -6.01 -4.33
N VAL A 156 2.03 -5.72 -5.55
CA VAL A 156 3.28 -4.97 -5.76
C VAL A 156 3.15 -3.55 -5.22
N ASP A 157 2.08 -2.86 -5.56
CA ASP A 157 1.89 -1.44 -5.24
C ASP A 157 1.53 -1.20 -3.77
N ALA A 158 0.59 -2.00 -3.24
CA ALA A 158 0.04 -1.78 -1.91
C ALA A 158 0.75 -2.57 -0.79
N VAL A 159 1.68 -3.50 -1.11
CA VAL A 159 2.38 -4.28 -0.09
C VAL A 159 3.89 -4.25 -0.30
N VAL A 160 4.36 -4.65 -1.49
CA VAL A 160 5.79 -4.81 -1.74
C VAL A 160 6.50 -3.46 -1.79
N ALA A 161 5.99 -2.49 -2.52
CA ALA A 161 6.63 -1.19 -2.69
C ALA A 161 6.75 -0.43 -1.36
N PRO A 162 5.68 -0.23 -0.55
CA PRO A 162 5.81 0.44 0.75
C PRO A 162 6.75 -0.29 1.70
N ALA A 163 6.71 -1.63 1.75
CA ALA A 163 7.59 -2.42 2.60
C ALA A 163 9.06 -2.31 2.17
N LEU A 164 9.34 -2.41 0.87
CA LEU A 164 10.69 -2.31 0.31
C LEU A 164 11.27 -0.91 0.54
N TRP A 165 10.55 0.13 0.13
CA TRP A 165 11.02 1.50 0.31
C TRP A 165 11.08 1.89 1.79
N GLY A 166 10.17 1.40 2.61
CA GLY A 166 10.24 1.54 4.07
C GLY A 166 11.50 0.90 4.65
N ALA A 167 11.88 -0.27 4.19
CA ALA A 167 13.11 -0.95 4.63
C ALA A 167 14.38 -0.22 4.19
N LEU A 168 14.39 0.38 2.99
CA LEU A 168 15.54 1.08 2.42
C LEU A 168 15.67 2.52 2.92
N ALA A 169 14.59 3.31 2.83
CA ALA A 169 14.58 4.75 3.08
C ALA A 169 13.78 5.18 4.32
N GLY A 170 13.20 4.22 5.08
CA GLY A 170 12.43 4.49 6.28
C GLY A 170 11.04 5.05 5.98
N ALA A 171 10.48 5.80 6.95
CA ALA A 171 9.13 6.36 6.82
C ALA A 171 8.93 7.25 5.57
N PRO A 172 9.88 8.12 5.17
CA PRO A 172 9.76 8.85 3.91
C PRO A 172 9.66 7.94 2.69
N GLY A 173 10.44 6.87 2.63
CA GLY A 173 10.39 5.94 1.51
C GLY A 173 9.10 5.13 1.43
N ALA A 174 8.50 4.83 2.56
CA ALA A 174 7.23 4.07 2.61
C ALA A 174 6.03 4.90 2.12
N LEU A 175 6.06 6.23 2.27
CA LEU A 175 4.95 7.14 1.95
C LEU A 175 5.18 7.99 0.69
N GLY A 176 6.42 8.13 0.19
CA GLY A 176 6.78 8.91 -0.99
C GLY A 176 6.91 8.07 -2.23
#